data_79922b4e3b777fab866d91c8ebc13dd0
#
_entry.id   79922b4e3b777fab866d91c8ebc13dd0
#
_cell.length_a   1.000
_cell.length_b   1.000
_cell.length_c   1.000
_cell.angle_alpha   90.00
_cell.angle_beta   90.00
_cell.angle_gamma   90.00
#
_symmetry.space_group_name_H-M   'P 1'
#
loop_
_entity.id
_entity.type
_entity.pdbx_description
1 polymer ?
#
loop_
_entity_poly.entity_id
_entity_poly.type
_entity_poly.pdbx_seq_one_letter_code
_entity_poly.pdbx_strand_id
1 'polypeptide(L)'
;MSWLKNIIRPKIATKTKRDMPSNIWEKCPGCGDMLYGKDLEISARVCNGCGHHLKFSVEQRLEHLLDEGTWSEVEQPHLKADHLKFKDRKSYSDRLRVARRDRGRRDGIVVGNGKIEGYPLTLCLMDFDFMAGSTSSATGKGTLNAAAISYEKKQPLLLVAPLSGARMQEGILSH
;
A
#
# COMPACT_ATOMS: atom_id res chain seq x y z
N MET A 1 50.61 28.79 -35.99
CA MET A 1 50.93 28.15 -34.69
C MET A 1 49.62 27.79 -34.02
N SER A 2 49.23 26.50 -34.07
CA SER A 2 47.95 26.01 -33.50
C SER A 2 48.16 24.60 -33.01
N TRP A 3 48.90 24.43 -31.90
CA TRP A 3 49.10 23.10 -31.28
C TRP A 3 48.28 22.87 -30.03
N LEU A 4 47.40 23.83 -29.66
CA LEU A 4 46.57 23.78 -28.46
C LEU A 4 45.15 23.16 -28.68
N LYS A 5 44.85 22.63 -29.89
CA LYS A 5 43.49 22.11 -30.21
C LYS A 5 43.28 20.64 -29.96
N ASN A 6 44.26 19.87 -29.49
CA ASN A 6 44.16 18.40 -29.35
C ASN A 6 44.39 17.91 -27.91
N ILE A 7 44.00 18.68 -26.89
CA ILE A 7 43.92 18.10 -25.53
C ILE A 7 42.56 17.39 -25.42
N ILE A 8 42.55 16.12 -25.80
CA ILE A 8 41.44 15.21 -25.50
C ILE A 8 41.44 15.00 -23.99
N ARG A 9 40.52 15.69 -23.29
CA ARG A 9 40.28 15.43 -21.87
C ARG A 9 39.90 13.96 -21.72
N PRO A 10 40.58 13.14 -20.88
CA PRO A 10 40.18 11.76 -20.64
C PRO A 10 38.76 11.78 -20.08
N LYS A 11 37.82 11.14 -20.77
CA LYS A 11 36.50 10.87 -20.23
C LYS A 11 36.70 9.88 -19.10
N ILE A 12 36.66 10.37 -17.86
CA ILE A 12 36.56 9.50 -16.69
C ILE A 12 35.23 8.76 -16.84
N ALA A 13 35.30 7.46 -17.15
CA ALA A 13 34.13 6.61 -17.11
C ALA A 13 33.67 6.54 -15.64
N THR A 14 32.71 7.36 -15.29
CA THR A 14 31.99 7.22 -14.02
C THR A 14 31.35 5.85 -14.06
N LYS A 15 31.81 4.93 -13.19
CA LYS A 15 31.13 3.66 -12.94
C LYS A 15 29.66 4.02 -12.71
N THR A 16 28.78 3.40 -13.50
CA THR A 16 27.34 3.47 -13.29
C THR A 16 27.06 3.35 -11.79
N LYS A 17 26.38 4.37 -11.25
CA LYS A 17 25.87 4.34 -9.88
C LYS A 17 25.22 2.97 -9.69
N ARG A 18 25.75 2.13 -8.84
CA ARG A 18 25.03 0.94 -8.40
C ARG A 18 23.73 1.48 -7.83
N ASP A 19 22.60 1.07 -8.39
CA ASP A 19 21.29 1.29 -7.78
C ASP A 19 21.34 0.67 -6.38
N MET A 20 21.72 1.47 -5.41
CA MET A 20 21.48 1.10 -4.01
C MET A 20 19.98 1.23 -3.83
N PRO A 21 19.32 0.16 -3.30
CA PRO A 21 17.89 0.24 -2.98
C PRO A 21 17.67 1.53 -2.16
N SER A 22 16.77 2.37 -2.61
CA SER A 22 16.49 3.70 -2.04
C SER A 22 15.97 3.66 -0.59
N ASN A 23 15.78 2.45 -0.02
CA ASN A 23 15.11 2.19 1.25
C ASN A 23 15.98 1.48 2.30
N ILE A 24 17.32 1.61 2.21
CA ILE A 24 18.19 1.00 3.25
C ILE A 24 18.04 1.73 4.59
N TRP A 25 17.83 3.05 4.54
CA TRP A 25 17.68 3.90 5.73
C TRP A 25 16.46 4.82 5.60
N GLU A 26 15.69 4.91 6.67
CA GLU A 26 14.52 5.79 6.78
C GLU A 26 14.64 6.67 8.02
N LYS A 27 14.29 7.96 7.89
CA LYS A 27 14.33 8.88 9.03
C LYS A 27 13.02 8.79 9.81
N CYS A 28 13.12 8.55 11.12
CA CYS A 28 11.96 8.56 12.00
C CYS A 28 11.33 9.97 12.06
N PRO A 29 10.05 10.13 11.76
CA PRO A 29 9.39 11.43 11.87
C PRO A 29 9.14 11.87 13.32
N GLY A 30 9.20 10.96 14.28
CA GLY A 30 9.01 11.24 15.70
C GLY A 30 10.26 11.77 16.40
N CYS A 31 11.40 11.07 16.28
CA CYS A 31 12.64 11.44 16.98
C CYS A 31 13.76 11.93 16.05
N GLY A 32 13.63 11.74 14.73
CA GLY A 32 14.64 12.13 13.75
C GLY A 32 15.77 11.11 13.57
N ASP A 33 15.78 9.99 14.27
CA ASP A 33 16.79 8.95 14.15
C ASP A 33 16.74 8.28 12.78
N MET A 34 17.92 7.83 12.33
CA MET A 34 18.04 7.02 11.11
C MET A 34 17.80 5.55 11.44
N LEU A 35 16.77 4.99 10.81
CA LEU A 35 16.32 3.62 11.03
C LEU A 35 16.78 2.73 9.86
N TYR A 36 17.33 1.57 10.18
CA TYR A 36 17.73 0.59 9.18
C TYR A 36 16.51 -0.24 8.73
N GLY A 37 16.32 -0.41 7.42
CA GLY A 37 15.14 -1.07 6.87
C GLY A 37 14.88 -2.48 7.41
N LYS A 38 15.94 -3.28 7.59
CA LYS A 38 15.78 -4.64 8.15
C LYS A 38 15.34 -4.65 9.61
N ASP A 39 15.82 -3.68 10.40
CA ASP A 39 15.39 -3.56 11.80
C ASP A 39 13.91 -3.15 11.87
N LEU A 40 13.47 -2.32 10.91
CA LEU A 40 12.06 -1.95 10.79
C LEU A 40 11.15 -3.12 10.38
N GLU A 41 11.65 -4.05 9.55
CA GLU A 41 10.92 -5.28 9.22
C GLU A 41 10.71 -6.14 10.47
N ILE A 42 11.75 -6.32 11.29
CA ILE A 42 11.68 -7.09 12.54
C ILE A 42 10.77 -6.41 13.57
N SER A 43 10.84 -5.09 13.69
CA SER A 43 10.06 -4.31 14.66
C SER A 43 8.65 -3.97 14.20
N ALA A 44 8.14 -4.60 13.12
CA ALA A 44 6.84 -4.28 12.52
C ALA A 44 6.66 -2.78 12.25
N ARG A 45 7.71 -2.11 11.74
CA ARG A 45 7.74 -0.68 11.41
C ARG A 45 7.58 0.24 12.64
N VAL A 46 7.98 -0.21 13.80
CA VAL A 46 8.02 0.63 15.02
C VAL A 46 9.45 1.12 15.28
N CYS A 47 9.61 2.41 15.53
CA CYS A 47 10.89 3.00 15.84
C CYS A 47 11.39 2.54 17.23
N ASN A 48 12.53 1.88 17.28
CA ASN A 48 13.11 1.39 18.54
C ASN A 48 13.56 2.52 19.49
N GLY A 49 13.82 3.73 18.96
CA GLY A 49 14.26 4.87 19.78
C GLY A 49 13.10 5.59 20.49
N CYS A 50 11.93 5.76 19.85
CA CYS A 50 10.85 6.54 20.42
C CYS A 50 9.47 5.87 20.39
N GLY A 51 9.36 4.63 19.89
CA GLY A 51 8.08 3.93 19.77
C GLY A 51 7.14 4.47 18.69
N HIS A 52 7.61 5.38 17.83
CA HIS A 52 6.78 5.89 16.73
C HIS A 52 6.47 4.79 15.71
N HIS A 53 5.19 4.61 15.41
CA HIS A 53 4.73 3.67 14.37
C HIS A 53 4.85 4.33 13.00
N LEU A 54 5.71 3.76 12.15
CA LEU A 54 5.85 4.17 10.76
C LEU A 54 4.74 3.53 9.92
N LYS A 55 4.61 4.01 8.69
CA LYS A 55 3.67 3.47 7.73
C LYS A 55 3.95 1.99 7.44
N PHE A 56 2.91 1.19 7.47
CA PHE A 56 2.97 -0.26 7.26
C PHE A 56 2.08 -0.62 6.08
N SER A 57 2.66 -1.01 4.95
CA SER A 57 1.91 -1.31 3.73
C SER A 57 1.07 -2.59 3.86
N VAL A 58 0.15 -2.81 2.92
CA VAL A 58 -0.64 -4.04 2.85
C VAL A 58 0.28 -5.25 2.68
N GLU A 59 1.26 -5.17 1.79
CA GLU A 59 2.21 -6.24 1.49
C GLU A 59 3.03 -6.61 2.74
N GLN A 60 3.65 -5.62 3.39
CA GLN A 60 4.40 -5.82 4.62
C GLN A 60 3.54 -6.41 5.73
N ARG A 61 2.27 -6.01 5.81
CA ARG A 61 1.34 -6.53 6.81
C ARG A 61 0.98 -7.99 6.55
N LEU A 62 0.79 -8.37 5.29
CA LEU A 62 0.55 -9.76 4.92
C LEU A 62 1.75 -10.65 5.26
N GLU A 63 2.96 -10.22 4.91
CA GLU A 63 4.21 -10.92 5.22
C GLU A 63 4.45 -11.07 6.72
N HIS A 64 4.08 -10.04 7.51
CA HIS A 64 4.28 -10.05 8.95
C HIS A 64 3.24 -10.89 9.72
N LEU A 65 2.02 -10.94 9.21
CA LEU A 65 0.90 -11.60 9.92
C LEU A 65 0.72 -13.06 9.55
N LEU A 66 0.95 -13.41 8.28
CA LEU A 66 0.56 -14.72 7.75
C LEU A 66 1.73 -15.70 7.70
N ASP A 67 1.40 -16.96 7.84
CA ASP A 67 2.31 -18.06 7.54
C ASP A 67 2.73 -17.99 6.06
N GLU A 68 4.01 -18.23 5.80
CA GLU A 68 4.60 -18.16 4.46
C GLU A 68 3.81 -19.01 3.45
N GLY A 69 3.53 -18.42 2.27
CA GLY A 69 2.86 -19.10 1.17
C GLY A 69 1.37 -19.42 1.37
N THR A 70 0.74 -18.97 2.47
CA THR A 70 -0.68 -19.28 2.75
C THR A 70 -1.65 -18.24 2.20
N TRP A 71 -1.17 -17.08 1.76
CA TRP A 71 -2.02 -16.02 1.24
C TRP A 71 -2.67 -16.37 -0.09
N SER A 72 -3.99 -16.19 -0.17
CA SER A 72 -4.78 -16.33 -1.38
C SER A 72 -5.75 -15.15 -1.48
N GLU A 73 -5.45 -14.21 -2.37
CA GLU A 73 -6.30 -13.04 -2.63
C GLU A 73 -7.60 -13.46 -3.32
N VAL A 74 -8.71 -12.87 -2.89
CA VAL A 74 -10.03 -13.06 -3.51
C VAL A 74 -10.35 -11.86 -4.39
N GLU A 75 -10.59 -12.12 -5.65
CA GLU A 75 -10.95 -11.06 -6.59
C GLU A 75 -12.26 -10.38 -6.16
N GLN A 76 -12.22 -9.05 -6.09
CA GLN A 76 -13.37 -8.26 -5.70
C GLN A 76 -14.25 -7.92 -6.91
N PRO A 77 -15.58 -7.86 -6.74
CA PRO A 77 -16.49 -7.53 -7.80
C PRO A 77 -16.22 -6.15 -8.37
N HIS A 78 -16.35 -6.02 -9.69
CA HIS A 78 -16.14 -4.75 -10.36
C HIS A 78 -17.34 -3.84 -10.14
N LEU A 79 -17.12 -2.71 -9.46
CA LEU A 79 -18.13 -1.68 -9.25
C LEU A 79 -17.87 -0.45 -10.14
N LYS A 80 -18.95 0.15 -10.60
CA LYS A 80 -18.88 1.45 -11.26
C LYS A 80 -18.62 2.51 -10.17
N ALA A 81 -17.47 3.15 -10.22
CA ALA A 81 -17.03 4.03 -9.14
C ALA A 81 -17.58 5.46 -9.23
N ASP A 82 -17.65 6.06 -10.41
CA ASP A 82 -17.98 7.48 -10.58
C ASP A 82 -19.44 7.68 -10.99
N HIS A 83 -20.36 7.47 -10.04
CA HIS A 83 -21.80 7.63 -10.26
C HIS A 83 -22.21 9.09 -10.43
N LEU A 84 -21.54 9.99 -9.69
CA LEU A 84 -21.86 11.42 -9.67
C LEU A 84 -21.15 12.20 -10.78
N LYS A 85 -20.22 11.57 -11.52
CA LYS A 85 -19.33 12.25 -12.46
C LYS A 85 -18.65 13.46 -11.82
N PHE A 86 -18.17 13.24 -10.57
CA PHE A 86 -17.60 14.29 -9.74
C PHE A 86 -16.37 14.90 -10.39
N LYS A 87 -16.33 16.24 -10.38
CA LYS A 87 -15.20 17.01 -10.88
C LYS A 87 -15.00 18.27 -10.04
N ASP A 88 -13.80 18.42 -9.51
CA ASP A 88 -13.27 19.68 -8.96
C ASP A 88 -12.18 20.22 -9.91
N ARG A 89 -10.92 20.32 -9.45
CA ARG A 89 -9.75 20.63 -10.32
C ARG A 89 -9.40 19.50 -11.27
N LYS A 90 -9.74 18.26 -10.91
CA LYS A 90 -9.55 17.04 -11.72
C LYS A 90 -10.77 16.17 -11.57
N SER A 91 -11.11 15.38 -12.61
CA SER A 91 -12.20 14.43 -12.52
C SER A 91 -11.89 13.32 -11.52
N TYR A 92 -12.90 12.78 -10.86
CA TYR A 92 -12.73 11.64 -9.96
C TYR A 92 -12.20 10.40 -10.70
N SER A 93 -12.71 10.17 -11.91
CA SER A 93 -12.22 9.10 -12.78
C SER A 93 -10.72 9.20 -13.10
N ASP A 94 -10.17 10.42 -13.28
CA ASP A 94 -8.74 10.63 -13.48
C ASP A 94 -7.94 10.33 -12.22
N ARG A 95 -8.44 10.74 -11.05
CA ARG A 95 -7.81 10.44 -9.76
C ARG A 95 -7.75 8.94 -9.50
N LEU A 96 -8.86 8.21 -9.76
CA LEU A 96 -8.92 6.76 -9.64
C LEU A 96 -7.95 6.07 -10.59
N ARG A 97 -7.84 6.54 -11.84
CA ARG A 97 -6.91 5.98 -12.82
C ARG A 97 -5.46 6.08 -12.33
N VAL A 98 -5.09 7.23 -11.77
CA VAL A 98 -3.75 7.43 -11.19
C VAL A 98 -3.54 6.50 -10.00
N ALA A 99 -4.45 6.48 -9.02
CA ALA A 99 -4.34 5.64 -7.84
C ALA A 99 -4.25 4.14 -8.20
N ARG A 100 -5.07 3.68 -9.15
CA ARG A 100 -5.04 2.30 -9.65
C ARG A 100 -3.71 1.94 -10.30
N ARG A 101 -3.16 2.83 -11.13
CA ARG A 101 -1.85 2.62 -11.75
C ARG A 101 -0.73 2.56 -10.71
N ASP A 102 -0.73 3.49 -9.77
CA ASP A 102 0.35 3.65 -8.80
C ASP A 102 0.36 2.53 -7.75
N ARG A 103 -0.81 1.97 -7.45
CA ARG A 103 -0.96 0.85 -6.49
C ARG A 103 -1.12 -0.53 -7.13
N GLY A 104 -1.32 -0.61 -8.44
CA GLY A 104 -1.61 -1.88 -9.14
C GLY A 104 -2.92 -2.54 -8.70
N ARG A 105 -3.83 -1.79 -8.03
CA ARG A 105 -5.08 -2.27 -7.44
C ARG A 105 -6.28 -1.52 -7.97
N ARG A 106 -7.43 -2.18 -7.97
CA ARG A 106 -8.69 -1.57 -8.46
C ARG A 106 -9.29 -0.56 -7.47
N ASP A 107 -9.15 -0.82 -6.17
CA ASP A 107 -9.57 0.08 -5.08
C ASP A 107 -8.72 -0.16 -3.82
N GLY A 108 -8.94 0.63 -2.77
CA GLY A 108 -8.20 0.61 -1.52
C GLY A 108 -8.58 -0.53 -0.57
N ILE A 109 -9.02 -1.69 -1.08
CA ILE A 109 -9.37 -2.85 -0.26
C ILE A 109 -8.77 -4.12 -0.85
N VAL A 110 -8.25 -4.97 0.02
CA VAL A 110 -7.70 -6.29 -0.29
C VAL A 110 -8.37 -7.31 0.60
N VAL A 111 -8.94 -8.32 0.01
CA VAL A 111 -9.61 -9.42 0.72
C VAL A 111 -8.99 -10.74 0.30
N GLY A 112 -8.78 -11.62 1.24
CA GLY A 112 -8.26 -12.95 0.96
C GLY A 112 -8.29 -13.86 2.16
N ASN A 113 -7.77 -15.05 1.97
CA ASN A 113 -7.66 -16.07 3.02
C ASN A 113 -6.18 -16.35 3.25
N GLY A 114 -5.85 -16.70 4.49
CA GLY A 114 -4.51 -17.08 4.90
C GLY A 114 -4.53 -17.90 6.17
N LYS A 115 -3.35 -18.11 6.74
CA LYS A 115 -3.22 -18.77 8.05
C LYS A 115 -2.31 -17.94 8.95
N ILE A 116 -2.58 -17.98 10.24
CA ILE A 116 -1.71 -17.48 11.31
C ILE A 116 -1.48 -18.66 12.26
N GLU A 117 -0.22 -19.08 12.43
CA GLU A 117 0.16 -20.23 13.26
C GLU A 117 -0.64 -21.50 12.90
N GLY A 118 -0.89 -21.73 11.61
CA GLY A 118 -1.65 -22.84 11.08
C GLY A 118 -3.19 -22.67 11.13
N TYR A 119 -3.72 -21.66 11.80
CA TYR A 119 -5.16 -21.41 11.91
C TYR A 119 -5.67 -20.60 10.72
N PRO A 120 -6.68 -21.09 9.98
CA PRO A 120 -7.24 -20.39 8.83
C PRO A 120 -8.05 -19.17 9.25
N LEU A 121 -7.96 -18.10 8.45
CA LEU A 121 -8.76 -16.90 8.63
C LEU A 121 -9.03 -16.20 7.30
N THR A 122 -10.04 -15.34 7.29
CA THR A 122 -10.27 -14.35 6.24
C THR A 122 -9.69 -13.01 6.67
N LEU A 123 -8.91 -12.38 5.78
CA LEU A 123 -8.40 -11.02 5.99
C LEU A 123 -9.12 -10.04 5.08
N CYS A 124 -9.38 -8.86 5.64
CA CYS A 124 -9.85 -7.70 4.91
C CYS A 124 -8.95 -6.52 5.30
N LEU A 125 -8.09 -6.10 4.39
CA LEU A 125 -7.10 -5.06 4.62
C LEU A 125 -7.44 -3.83 3.78
N MET A 126 -7.42 -2.64 4.40
CA MET A 126 -7.55 -1.38 3.68
C MET A 126 -6.17 -0.79 3.38
N ASP A 127 -5.99 -0.33 2.15
CA ASP A 127 -4.76 0.29 1.69
C ASP A 127 -4.82 1.81 1.89
N PHE A 128 -4.12 2.31 2.91
CA PHE A 128 -4.05 3.75 3.18
C PHE A 128 -3.42 4.55 2.02
N ASP A 129 -2.56 3.91 1.22
CA ASP A 129 -1.92 4.54 0.07
C ASP A 129 -2.85 4.72 -1.12
N PHE A 130 -3.97 4.01 -1.13
CA PHE A 130 -4.99 4.22 -2.13
C PHE A 130 -5.90 5.37 -1.72
N MET A 131 -5.75 6.51 -2.37
CA MET A 131 -6.53 7.73 -2.11
C MET A 131 -6.60 8.13 -0.63
N ALA A 132 -5.45 8.05 0.07
CA ALA A 132 -5.29 8.37 1.49
C ALA A 132 -6.24 7.57 2.41
N GLY A 133 -6.56 6.33 2.09
CA GLY A 133 -7.41 5.47 2.92
C GLY A 133 -8.88 5.89 2.96
N SER A 134 -9.37 6.66 1.99
CA SER A 134 -10.79 7.03 1.94
C SER A 134 -11.67 5.84 1.56
N THR A 135 -12.76 5.62 2.32
CA THR A 135 -13.73 4.56 2.06
C THR A 135 -14.60 4.86 0.85
N SER A 136 -14.86 3.85 0.04
CA SER A 136 -15.67 3.89 -1.17
C SER A 136 -16.76 2.82 -1.13
N SER A 137 -17.67 2.85 -2.07
CA SER A 137 -18.63 1.77 -2.29
C SER A 137 -17.93 0.41 -2.53
N ALA A 138 -16.76 0.42 -3.19
CA ALA A 138 -15.94 -0.78 -3.37
C ALA A 138 -15.39 -1.29 -2.04
N THR A 139 -14.95 -0.39 -1.14
CA THR A 139 -14.49 -0.74 0.20
C THR A 139 -15.59 -1.40 1.02
N GLY A 140 -16.80 -0.81 1.04
CA GLY A 140 -17.95 -1.40 1.72
C GLY A 140 -18.34 -2.76 1.17
N LYS A 141 -18.41 -2.90 -0.16
CA LYS A 141 -18.73 -4.19 -0.80
C LYS A 141 -17.69 -5.26 -0.52
N GLY A 142 -16.39 -4.89 -0.56
CA GLY A 142 -15.30 -5.81 -0.24
C GLY A 142 -15.35 -6.29 1.21
N THR A 143 -15.68 -5.39 2.16
CA THR A 143 -15.87 -5.76 3.58
C THR A 143 -17.03 -6.75 3.76
N LEU A 144 -18.17 -6.51 3.10
CA LEU A 144 -19.30 -7.43 3.11
C LEU A 144 -18.94 -8.79 2.50
N ASN A 145 -18.17 -8.79 1.40
CA ASN A 145 -17.70 -10.01 0.77
C ASN A 145 -16.76 -10.79 1.70
N ALA A 146 -15.83 -10.11 2.38
CA ALA A 146 -14.96 -10.75 3.37
C ALA A 146 -15.76 -11.40 4.52
N ALA A 147 -16.79 -10.72 5.01
CA ALA A 147 -17.68 -11.26 6.04
C ALA A 147 -18.43 -12.49 5.55
N ALA A 148 -18.96 -12.46 4.31
CA ALA A 148 -19.65 -13.62 3.72
C ALA A 148 -18.72 -14.83 3.59
N ILE A 149 -17.49 -14.63 3.07
CA ILE A 149 -16.49 -15.71 2.94
C ILE A 149 -16.13 -16.29 4.31
N SER A 150 -15.90 -15.43 5.31
CA SER A 150 -15.61 -15.84 6.69
C SER A 150 -16.75 -16.70 7.26
N TYR A 151 -17.98 -16.28 7.06
CA TYR A 151 -19.17 -17.00 7.51
C TYR A 151 -19.31 -18.37 6.83
N GLU A 152 -19.20 -18.42 5.49
CA GLU A 152 -19.30 -19.65 4.71
C GLU A 152 -18.22 -20.67 5.10
N LYS A 153 -16.99 -20.19 5.28
CA LYS A 153 -15.85 -21.04 5.66
C LYS A 153 -15.77 -21.34 7.15
N LYS A 154 -16.65 -20.75 7.97
CA LYS A 154 -16.64 -20.86 9.43
C LYS A 154 -15.26 -20.57 10.05
N GLN A 155 -14.63 -19.52 9.59
CA GLN A 155 -13.31 -19.07 10.04
C GLN A 155 -13.37 -17.61 10.51
N PRO A 156 -12.46 -17.16 11.39
CA PRO A 156 -12.45 -15.78 11.87
C PRO A 156 -12.22 -14.77 10.74
N LEU A 157 -12.81 -13.58 10.88
CA LEU A 157 -12.53 -12.41 10.05
C LEU A 157 -11.62 -11.45 10.80
N LEU A 158 -10.47 -11.12 10.20
CA LEU A 158 -9.60 -10.05 10.66
C LEU A 158 -9.75 -8.85 9.71
N LEU A 159 -10.28 -7.74 10.23
CA LEU A 159 -10.40 -6.48 9.51
C LEU A 159 -9.35 -5.49 10.01
N VAL A 160 -8.50 -5.00 9.11
CA VAL A 160 -7.50 -3.96 9.40
C VAL A 160 -7.83 -2.73 8.55
N ALA A 161 -8.26 -1.68 9.20
CA ALA A 161 -8.89 -0.54 8.56
C ALA A 161 -8.19 0.80 8.90
N PRO A 162 -7.00 1.07 8.35
CA PRO A 162 -6.42 2.40 8.39
C PRO A 162 -7.22 3.32 7.45
N LEU A 163 -8.17 4.07 7.99
CA LEU A 163 -9.04 4.93 7.20
C LEU A 163 -8.85 6.39 7.53
N SER A 164 -9.18 7.25 6.53
CA SER A 164 -9.27 8.70 6.70
C SER A 164 -10.72 9.25 6.67
N GLY A 165 -11.70 8.40 6.37
CA GLY A 165 -13.11 8.76 6.28
C GLY A 165 -13.73 8.47 4.91
N ALA A 166 -14.99 8.90 4.72
CA ALA A 166 -15.77 8.66 3.51
C ALA A 166 -15.19 9.40 2.28
N ARG A 167 -15.17 8.74 1.14
CA ARG A 167 -14.75 9.31 -0.14
C ARG A 167 -15.84 10.23 -0.69
N MET A 168 -15.70 11.53 -0.44
CA MET A 168 -16.69 12.54 -0.81
C MET A 168 -17.12 12.51 -2.27
N GLN A 169 -16.26 12.06 -3.18
CA GLN A 169 -16.54 11.97 -4.61
C GLN A 169 -17.61 10.93 -4.95
N GLU A 170 -17.89 10.00 -4.08
CA GLU A 170 -18.95 8.99 -4.23
C GLU A 170 -20.23 9.36 -3.45
N GLY A 171 -20.20 10.46 -2.67
CA GLY A 171 -21.34 10.92 -1.89
C GLY A 171 -21.80 9.87 -0.89
N ILE A 172 -23.13 9.68 -0.78
CA ILE A 172 -23.73 8.74 0.17
C ILE A 172 -23.33 7.27 -0.06
N LEU A 173 -22.84 6.92 -1.26
CA LEU A 173 -22.43 5.54 -1.57
C LEU A 173 -21.10 5.14 -0.92
N SER A 174 -20.38 6.08 -0.32
CA SER A 174 -19.11 5.85 0.38
C SER A 174 -19.27 5.53 1.87
N HIS A 175 -20.50 5.46 2.37
CA HIS A 175 -20.84 5.16 3.76
C HIS A 175 -21.32 3.73 3.96
#